data_17b01331be8adba466de579b184c2724
#
_entry.id   17b01331be8adba466de579b184c2724
#
_cell.length_a   1.000
_cell.length_b   1.000
_cell.length_c   1.000
_cell.angle_alpha   90.00
_cell.angle_beta   90.00
_cell.angle_gamma   90.00
#
_symmetry.space_group_name_H-M   'P 1'
#
loop_
_entity.id
_entity.type
_entity.pdbx_description
1 polymer ?
#
loop_
_entity_poly.entity_id
_entity_poly.type
_entity_poly.pdbx_seq_one_letter_code
_entity_poly.pdbx_strand_id
1 'polypeptide(L)'
;MNHFIDKIPEMVVDYVKSITEHKKLNIKVVKPRKTKHGDFRERNDNYTITINDTNNKYRFLMILIHEIAHFNVLKKNIKEKPHGHYWKNEFKKLAKPILNNKVFPVDLLILLKTHMVNPKSSFSYDSDLVKELNKYDSNTHYTYLDEIKDGLRFKYENNKTYQKIKKRRKRYLCVGMDDRRKYLFLENLRA
;
A
#
# COMPACT_ATOMS: atom_id res chain seq x y z
N MET A 1 2.16 -4.65 -24.73
CA MET A 1 3.33 -4.45 -23.86
C MET A 1 2.87 -4.29 -22.42
N ASN A 2 3.47 -5.04 -21.49
CA ASN A 2 3.07 -4.98 -20.08
C ASN A 2 3.68 -3.74 -19.42
N HIS A 3 3.04 -2.59 -19.55
CA HIS A 3 3.50 -1.29 -19.00
C HIS A 3 3.80 -1.27 -17.48
N PHE A 4 3.44 -2.30 -16.74
CA PHE A 4 3.72 -2.36 -15.30
C PHE A 4 5.13 -2.86 -14.97
N ILE A 5 5.82 -3.51 -15.90
CA ILE A 5 7.17 -4.05 -15.68
C ILE A 5 8.18 -2.95 -15.34
N ASP A 6 8.09 -1.78 -15.97
CA ASP A 6 8.96 -0.65 -15.69
C ASP A 6 8.72 -0.01 -14.31
N LYS A 7 7.60 -0.39 -13.66
CA LYS A 7 7.20 0.10 -12.33
C LYS A 7 7.70 -0.75 -11.17
N ILE A 8 8.46 -1.82 -11.43
CA ILE A 8 9.03 -2.70 -10.41
C ILE A 8 10.56 -2.68 -10.46
N PRO A 9 11.26 -3.10 -9.39
CA PRO A 9 12.72 -3.29 -9.45
C PRO A 9 13.10 -4.35 -10.50
N GLU A 10 14.16 -4.09 -11.24
CA GLU A 10 14.62 -4.96 -12.34
C GLU A 10 14.89 -6.39 -11.88
N MET A 11 15.49 -6.54 -10.70
CA MET A 11 15.87 -7.84 -10.12
C MET A 11 14.71 -8.82 -9.89
N VAL A 12 13.45 -8.36 -9.95
CA VAL A 12 12.26 -9.19 -9.71
C VAL A 12 11.41 -9.40 -10.96
N VAL A 13 11.82 -8.87 -12.11
CA VAL A 13 11.02 -8.91 -13.34
C VAL A 13 10.67 -10.33 -13.75
N ASP A 14 11.64 -11.23 -13.79
CA ASP A 14 11.39 -12.62 -14.20
C ASP A 14 10.51 -13.37 -13.21
N TYR A 15 10.72 -13.14 -11.92
CA TYR A 15 9.83 -13.68 -10.89
C TYR A 15 8.41 -13.17 -11.04
N VAL A 16 8.23 -11.86 -11.23
CA VAL A 16 6.90 -11.27 -11.39
C VAL A 16 6.23 -11.78 -12.66
N LYS A 17 6.95 -11.92 -13.77
CA LYS A 17 6.43 -12.54 -15.00
C LYS A 17 5.91 -13.95 -14.71
N SER A 18 6.71 -14.80 -14.06
CA SER A 18 6.33 -16.19 -13.78
C SER A 18 5.05 -16.35 -12.94
N ILE A 19 4.82 -15.44 -11.97
CA ILE A 19 3.62 -15.48 -11.12
C ILE A 19 2.41 -14.74 -11.72
N THR A 20 2.59 -14.02 -12.83
CA THR A 20 1.53 -13.32 -13.56
C THR A 20 1.16 -13.97 -14.89
N GLU A 21 1.86 -15.03 -15.28
CA GLU A 21 1.56 -15.82 -16.49
C GLU A 21 0.22 -16.55 -16.36
N HIS A 22 -0.84 -15.83 -16.72
CA HIS A 22 -2.18 -16.41 -16.81
C HIS A 22 -2.95 -15.73 -17.94
N LYS A 23 -3.45 -16.50 -18.89
CA LYS A 23 -4.09 -16.00 -20.13
C LYS A 23 -5.23 -15.01 -19.89
N LYS A 24 -5.95 -15.14 -18.77
CA LYS A 24 -7.10 -14.31 -18.44
C LYS A 24 -6.78 -13.22 -17.39
N LEU A 25 -5.53 -13.09 -16.92
CA LEU A 25 -5.12 -12.06 -15.97
C LEU A 25 -4.62 -10.81 -16.70
N ASN A 26 -5.25 -9.69 -16.43
CA ASN A 26 -4.88 -8.40 -16.99
C ASN A 26 -4.45 -7.45 -15.86
N ILE A 27 -3.24 -6.89 -15.98
CA ILE A 27 -2.68 -5.95 -15.00
C ILE A 27 -2.62 -4.56 -15.65
N LYS A 28 -3.28 -3.59 -15.02
CA LYS A 28 -3.41 -2.21 -15.51
C LYS A 28 -2.85 -1.22 -14.51
N VAL A 29 -2.00 -0.33 -14.97
CA VAL A 29 -1.60 0.89 -14.24
C VAL A 29 -2.67 1.95 -14.49
N VAL A 30 -3.18 2.57 -13.44
CA VAL A 30 -4.28 3.54 -13.50
C VAL A 30 -3.92 4.83 -12.79
N LYS A 31 -4.59 5.93 -13.11
CA LYS A 31 -4.42 7.21 -12.40
C LYS A 31 -4.58 7.01 -10.88
N PRO A 32 -3.77 7.68 -10.05
CA PRO A 32 -3.84 7.54 -8.59
C PRO A 32 -5.24 7.80 -8.03
N ARG A 33 -5.74 6.85 -7.24
CA ARG A 33 -7.02 6.92 -6.52
C ARG A 33 -6.76 7.22 -5.05
N LYS A 34 -7.65 7.98 -4.40
CA LYS A 34 -7.51 8.39 -3.00
C LYS A 34 -7.84 7.27 -1.99
N THR A 35 -8.74 6.35 -2.34
CA THR A 35 -9.31 5.37 -1.41
C THR A 35 -8.63 4.00 -1.43
N LYS A 36 -7.84 3.71 -2.46
CA LYS A 36 -7.14 2.43 -2.63
C LYS A 36 -5.91 2.57 -3.50
N HIS A 37 -4.90 1.74 -3.24
CA HIS A 37 -3.66 1.69 -4.02
C HIS A 37 -3.70 0.64 -5.12
N GLY A 38 -4.32 -0.49 -4.86
CA GLY A 38 -4.58 -1.58 -5.79
C GLY A 38 -6.03 -2.05 -5.72
N ASP A 39 -6.44 -2.94 -6.63
CA ASP A 39 -7.77 -3.53 -6.68
C ASP A 39 -7.75 -4.76 -7.59
N PHE A 40 -8.19 -5.89 -7.07
CA PHE A 40 -8.39 -7.11 -7.84
C PHE A 40 -9.89 -7.31 -8.09
N ARG A 41 -10.24 -7.68 -9.32
CA ARG A 41 -11.63 -7.99 -9.73
C ARG A 41 -11.69 -9.21 -10.65
N GLU A 42 -12.73 -9.98 -10.45
CA GLU A 42 -13.16 -11.03 -11.37
C GLU A 42 -14.48 -10.61 -12.02
N ARG A 43 -14.60 -10.86 -13.32
CA ARG A 43 -15.87 -10.72 -14.07
C ARG A 43 -15.88 -11.71 -15.23
N ASN A 44 -16.82 -12.66 -15.19
CA ASN A 44 -17.00 -13.68 -16.24
C ASN A 44 -15.67 -14.39 -16.57
N ASP A 45 -15.00 -14.94 -15.57
CA ASP A 45 -13.69 -15.61 -15.68
C ASP A 45 -12.55 -14.74 -16.24
N ASN A 46 -12.74 -13.44 -16.31
CA ASN A 46 -11.67 -12.50 -16.61
C ASN A 46 -11.20 -11.81 -15.33
N TYR A 47 -9.89 -11.80 -15.12
CA TYR A 47 -9.27 -11.27 -13.91
C TYR A 47 -8.56 -9.97 -14.22
N THR A 48 -8.81 -8.95 -13.43
CA THR A 48 -8.18 -7.64 -13.61
C THR A 48 -7.57 -7.16 -12.29
N ILE A 49 -6.29 -6.88 -12.31
CA ILE A 49 -5.59 -6.15 -11.26
C ILE A 49 -5.38 -4.73 -11.75
N THR A 50 -5.79 -3.75 -10.95
CA THR A 50 -5.47 -2.33 -11.22
C THR A 50 -4.61 -1.78 -10.09
N ILE A 51 -3.51 -1.10 -10.43
CA ILE A 51 -2.59 -0.50 -9.46
C ILE A 51 -2.45 0.99 -9.81
N ASN A 52 -2.47 1.84 -8.79
CA ASN A 52 -2.24 3.27 -8.97
C ASN A 52 -0.84 3.50 -9.52
N ASP A 53 -0.74 4.38 -10.50
CA ASP A 53 0.54 4.83 -11.01
C ASP A 53 1.36 5.51 -9.90
N THR A 54 2.62 5.10 -9.78
CA THR A 54 3.58 5.63 -8.82
C THR A 54 5.00 5.41 -9.34
N ASN A 55 5.90 6.33 -9.01
CA ASN A 55 7.33 6.18 -9.28
C ASN A 55 8.05 5.36 -8.19
N ASN A 56 7.37 5.05 -7.09
CA ASN A 56 7.88 4.22 -6.01
C ASN A 56 7.77 2.73 -6.38
N LYS A 57 8.84 2.18 -6.95
CA LYS A 57 8.91 0.79 -7.43
C LYS A 57 8.67 -0.24 -6.33
N TYR A 58 9.10 0.04 -5.10
CA TYR A 58 8.91 -0.86 -3.95
C TYR A 58 7.44 -0.92 -3.52
N ARG A 59 6.79 0.25 -3.45
CA ARG A 59 5.36 0.34 -3.16
C ARG A 59 4.54 -0.36 -4.24
N PHE A 60 4.85 -0.09 -5.51
CA PHE A 60 4.16 -0.72 -6.64
C PHE A 60 4.28 -2.25 -6.57
N LEU A 61 5.51 -2.77 -6.39
CA LEU A 61 5.77 -4.20 -6.28
C LEU A 61 4.95 -4.85 -5.15
N MET A 62 4.97 -4.28 -3.96
CA MET A 62 4.27 -4.87 -2.81
C MET A 62 2.75 -4.84 -2.97
N ILE A 63 2.20 -3.81 -3.62
CA ILE A 63 0.78 -3.75 -3.97
C ILE A 63 0.45 -4.81 -5.03
N LEU A 64 1.28 -4.97 -6.05
CA LEU A 64 1.09 -5.99 -7.07
C LEU A 64 1.05 -7.41 -6.46
N ILE A 65 2.01 -7.76 -5.58
CA ILE A 65 2.03 -9.04 -4.87
C ILE A 65 0.79 -9.23 -4.00
N HIS A 66 0.29 -8.16 -3.35
CA HIS A 66 -0.95 -8.16 -2.57
C HIS A 66 -2.17 -8.55 -3.43
N GLU A 67 -2.30 -7.94 -4.60
CA GLU A 67 -3.43 -8.21 -5.51
C GLU A 67 -3.31 -9.58 -6.18
N ILE A 68 -2.10 -10.06 -6.49
CA ILE A 68 -1.87 -11.42 -6.97
C ILE A 68 -2.25 -12.45 -5.91
N ALA A 69 -2.04 -12.16 -4.62
CA ALA A 69 -2.48 -13.06 -3.54
C ALA A 69 -4.02 -13.22 -3.54
N HIS A 70 -4.78 -12.14 -3.78
CA HIS A 70 -6.24 -12.23 -3.95
C HIS A 70 -6.62 -13.09 -5.16
N PHE A 71 -5.97 -12.89 -6.31
CA PHE A 71 -6.18 -13.70 -7.50
C PHE A 71 -5.93 -15.19 -7.23
N ASN A 72 -4.81 -15.54 -6.58
CA ASN A 72 -4.45 -16.92 -6.31
C ASN A 72 -5.43 -17.61 -5.35
N VAL A 73 -5.93 -16.90 -4.33
CA VAL A 73 -6.94 -17.42 -3.40
C VAL A 73 -8.26 -17.69 -4.13
N LEU A 74 -8.69 -16.77 -4.98
CA LEU A 74 -9.89 -16.96 -5.80
C LEU A 74 -9.76 -18.17 -6.74
N LYS A 75 -8.61 -18.30 -7.44
CA LYS A 75 -8.33 -19.42 -8.35
C LYS A 75 -8.35 -20.80 -7.67
N LYS A 76 -8.09 -20.85 -6.37
CA LYS A 76 -8.21 -22.06 -5.53
C LYS A 76 -9.64 -22.32 -5.05
N ASN A 77 -10.63 -21.51 -5.46
CA ASN A 77 -12.02 -21.57 -5.01
C ASN A 77 -12.19 -21.52 -3.47
N ILE A 78 -11.28 -20.83 -2.79
CA ILE A 78 -11.32 -20.71 -1.33
C ILE A 78 -12.28 -19.59 -0.96
N LYS A 79 -13.37 -19.94 -0.26
CA LYS A 79 -14.34 -19.00 0.29
C LYS A 79 -13.87 -18.51 1.65
N GLU A 80 -13.32 -17.31 1.71
CA GLU A 80 -12.84 -16.69 2.94
C GLU A 80 -13.10 -15.17 2.92
N LYS A 81 -13.09 -14.56 4.11
CA LYS A 81 -13.10 -13.09 4.21
C LYS A 81 -11.87 -12.50 3.51
N PRO A 82 -12.00 -11.40 2.78
CA PRO A 82 -10.84 -10.71 2.22
C PRO A 82 -9.76 -10.47 3.30
N HIS A 83 -8.50 -10.75 2.95
CA HIS A 83 -7.35 -10.65 3.87
C HIS A 83 -7.39 -11.61 5.08
N GLY A 84 -8.13 -12.72 4.97
CA GLY A 84 -8.15 -13.79 5.96
C GLY A 84 -6.88 -14.65 5.94
N HIS A 85 -6.95 -15.81 6.57
CA HIS A 85 -5.78 -16.69 6.77
C HIS A 85 -5.15 -17.15 5.46
N TYR A 86 -5.95 -17.61 4.50
CA TYR A 86 -5.45 -18.09 3.21
C TYR A 86 -4.80 -16.98 2.39
N TRP A 87 -5.42 -15.79 2.37
CA TRP A 87 -4.82 -14.65 1.71
C TRP A 87 -3.47 -14.26 2.36
N LYS A 88 -3.40 -14.21 3.70
CA LYS A 88 -2.15 -13.90 4.41
C LYS A 88 -1.04 -14.89 4.08
N ASN A 89 -1.37 -16.18 4.04
CA ASN A 89 -0.40 -17.22 3.71
C ASN A 89 0.06 -17.12 2.25
N GLU A 90 -0.86 -16.85 1.32
CA GLU A 90 -0.52 -16.67 -0.09
C GLU A 90 0.34 -15.42 -0.30
N PHE A 91 0.00 -14.31 0.36
CA PHE A 91 0.79 -13.08 0.31
C PHE A 91 2.21 -13.29 0.86
N LYS A 92 2.35 -13.97 2.00
CA LYS A 92 3.67 -14.36 2.55
C LYS A 92 4.46 -15.25 1.59
N LYS A 93 3.81 -16.25 1.00
CA LYS A 93 4.43 -17.17 0.05
C LYS A 93 4.97 -16.43 -1.16
N LEU A 94 4.16 -15.56 -1.76
CA LEU A 94 4.55 -14.76 -2.92
C LEU A 94 5.63 -13.71 -2.59
N ALA A 95 5.61 -13.13 -1.39
CA ALA A 95 6.60 -12.14 -0.98
C ALA A 95 7.97 -12.77 -0.61
N LYS A 96 7.99 -14.01 -0.10
CA LYS A 96 9.21 -14.66 0.43
C LYS A 96 10.42 -14.62 -0.53
N PRO A 97 10.30 -14.94 -1.84
CA PRO A 97 11.45 -14.92 -2.76
C PRO A 97 12.06 -13.54 -2.98
N ILE A 98 11.27 -12.48 -2.83
CA ILE A 98 11.69 -11.10 -3.10
C ILE A 98 12.12 -10.35 -1.84
N LEU A 99 11.87 -10.86 -0.62
CA LEU A 99 12.22 -10.21 0.64
C LEU A 99 13.71 -10.38 1.00
N ASN A 100 14.56 -9.78 0.20
CA ASN A 100 16.03 -9.81 0.36
C ASN A 100 16.67 -8.46 0.01
N ASN A 101 17.96 -8.30 0.36
CA ASN A 101 18.71 -7.06 0.18
C ASN A 101 19.13 -6.76 -1.27
N LYS A 102 18.92 -7.69 -2.20
CA LYS A 102 19.11 -7.43 -3.64
C LYS A 102 17.91 -6.65 -4.22
N VAL A 103 16.74 -6.81 -3.60
CA VAL A 103 15.49 -6.19 -4.06
C VAL A 103 15.16 -4.92 -3.27
N PHE A 104 15.33 -4.95 -1.94
CA PHE A 104 14.94 -3.84 -1.05
C PHE A 104 16.14 -3.27 -0.29
N PRO A 105 16.19 -1.95 -0.09
CA PRO A 105 17.10 -1.33 0.87
C PRO A 105 16.93 -1.92 2.27
N VAL A 106 18.00 -1.98 3.05
CA VAL A 106 18.06 -2.71 4.34
C VAL A 106 16.95 -2.26 5.31
N ASP A 107 16.79 -0.94 5.50
CA ASP A 107 15.80 -0.39 6.44
C ASP A 107 14.37 -0.76 6.03
N LEU A 108 14.06 -0.62 4.75
CA LEU A 108 12.76 -1.03 4.21
C LEU A 108 12.54 -2.54 4.32
N LEU A 109 13.58 -3.34 4.07
CA LEU A 109 13.50 -4.80 4.17
C LEU A 109 13.17 -5.26 5.59
N ILE A 110 13.76 -4.65 6.61
CA ILE A 110 13.50 -4.96 8.02
C ILE A 110 12.01 -4.73 8.34
N LEU A 111 11.47 -3.58 7.94
CA LEU A 111 10.08 -3.23 8.17
C LEU A 111 9.11 -4.11 7.37
N LEU A 112 9.45 -4.43 6.12
CA LEU A 112 8.66 -5.37 5.31
C LEU A 112 8.63 -6.77 5.94
N LYS A 113 9.76 -7.30 6.42
CA LYS A 113 9.81 -8.59 7.12
C LYS A 113 8.94 -8.58 8.39
N THR A 114 9.02 -7.52 9.18
CA THR A 114 8.17 -7.33 10.38
C THR A 114 6.69 -7.30 10.00
N HIS A 115 6.31 -6.54 8.98
CA HIS A 115 4.93 -6.50 8.46
C HIS A 115 4.45 -7.89 8.02
N MET A 116 5.31 -8.68 7.39
CA MET A 116 4.98 -10.02 6.89
C MET A 116 4.79 -11.07 7.99
N VAL A 117 5.14 -10.81 9.23
CA VAL A 117 4.76 -11.69 10.36
C VAL A 117 3.24 -11.84 10.44
N ASN A 118 2.51 -10.71 10.34
CA ASN A 118 1.04 -10.69 10.31
C ASN A 118 0.53 -9.58 9.37
N PRO A 119 0.56 -9.80 8.05
CA PRO A 119 0.22 -8.78 7.09
C PRO A 119 -1.21 -8.29 7.25
N LYS A 120 -1.39 -6.96 7.12
CA LYS A 120 -2.68 -6.28 7.20
C LYS A 120 -3.22 -6.03 5.80
N SER A 121 -4.51 -5.71 5.73
CA SER A 121 -5.20 -5.36 4.47
C SER A 121 -4.65 -4.10 3.79
N SER A 122 -3.91 -3.27 4.50
CA SER A 122 -3.25 -2.07 3.96
C SER A 122 -2.00 -1.76 4.76
N PHE A 123 -0.95 -1.28 4.07
CA PHE A 123 0.25 -0.74 4.70
C PHE A 123 -0.04 0.50 5.55
N SER A 124 -1.12 1.24 5.26
CA SER A 124 -1.51 2.43 6.02
C SER A 124 -1.68 2.20 7.53
N TYR A 125 -1.87 0.95 7.94
CA TYR A 125 -1.96 0.57 9.35
C TYR A 125 -0.59 0.25 10.00
N ASP A 126 0.50 0.41 9.24
CA ASP A 126 1.88 0.22 9.68
C ASP A 126 2.64 1.52 9.44
N SER A 127 2.69 2.36 10.48
CA SER A 127 3.19 3.73 10.37
C SER A 127 4.64 3.79 9.93
N ASP A 128 5.50 2.96 10.53
CA ASP A 128 6.92 2.96 10.24
C ASP A 128 7.19 2.48 8.82
N LEU A 129 6.50 1.42 8.39
CA LEU A 129 6.60 0.92 7.03
C LEU A 129 6.13 1.96 6.00
N VAL A 130 5.04 2.67 6.28
CA VAL A 130 4.56 3.73 5.37
C VAL A 130 5.56 4.87 5.29
N LYS A 131 6.10 5.33 6.43
CA LYS A 131 7.09 6.40 6.47
C LYS A 131 8.35 6.01 5.69
N GLU A 132 8.83 4.78 5.87
CA GLU A 132 9.98 4.28 5.13
C GLU A 132 9.70 4.19 3.62
N LEU A 133 8.58 3.60 3.22
CA LEU A 133 8.15 3.58 1.81
C LEU A 133 8.06 4.98 1.20
N ASN A 134 7.60 5.96 1.98
CA ASN A 134 7.45 7.33 1.51
C ASN A 134 8.77 8.00 1.13
N LYS A 135 9.91 7.57 1.66
CA LYS A 135 11.24 8.09 1.27
C LYS A 135 11.57 7.85 -0.22
N TYR A 136 10.91 6.89 -0.83
CA TYR A 136 11.08 6.52 -2.25
C TYR A 136 10.01 7.12 -3.16
N ASP A 137 9.14 7.99 -2.65
CA ASP A 137 8.18 8.74 -3.45
C ASP A 137 8.86 9.98 -4.08
N SER A 138 8.34 10.48 -5.21
CA SER A 138 8.92 11.64 -5.90
C SER A 138 8.78 12.95 -5.12
N ASN A 139 7.78 13.07 -4.26
CA ASN A 139 7.57 14.22 -3.39
C ASN A 139 7.87 13.86 -1.95
N THR A 140 8.91 14.46 -1.38
CA THR A 140 9.37 14.26 0.00
C THR A 140 9.20 15.49 0.89
N HIS A 141 8.66 16.59 0.35
CA HIS A 141 8.43 17.84 1.10
C HIS A 141 7.08 17.83 1.81
N TYR A 142 7.02 17.20 2.97
CA TYR A 142 5.86 17.14 3.84
C TYR A 142 6.30 16.88 5.29
N THR A 143 5.42 17.18 6.24
CA THR A 143 5.59 16.84 7.65
C THR A 143 4.55 15.78 8.01
N TYR A 144 4.90 14.79 8.83
CA TYR A 144 3.91 13.83 9.30
C TYR A 144 3.07 14.42 10.44
N LEU A 145 1.81 14.01 10.52
CA LEU A 145 0.89 14.50 11.54
C LEU A 145 1.38 14.23 12.96
N ASP A 146 2.11 13.13 13.19
CA ASP A 146 2.68 12.85 14.52
C ASP A 146 3.83 13.79 14.90
N GLU A 147 4.49 14.42 13.94
CA GLU A 147 5.57 15.40 14.14
C GLU A 147 5.02 16.82 14.42
N ILE A 148 3.76 17.09 14.07
CA ILE A 148 3.10 18.36 14.34
C ILE A 148 2.70 18.39 15.83
N LYS A 149 3.00 19.49 16.55
CA LYS A 149 2.58 19.65 17.96
C LYS A 149 1.06 19.77 18.09
N ASP A 150 0.50 19.25 19.19
CA ASP A 150 -0.92 19.39 19.48
C ASP A 150 -1.28 20.90 19.59
N GLY A 151 -2.46 21.28 19.15
CA GLY A 151 -2.91 22.66 19.06
C GLY A 151 -2.53 23.37 17.75
N LEU A 152 -1.53 22.90 17.01
CA LEU A 152 -1.15 23.54 15.74
C LEU A 152 -2.10 23.17 14.60
N ARG A 153 -2.11 24.04 13.59
CA ARG A 153 -2.90 23.86 12.37
C ARG A 153 -2.03 23.27 11.25
N PHE A 154 -2.64 22.45 10.41
CA PHE A 154 -2.01 21.90 9.22
C PHE A 154 -2.99 21.90 8.04
N LYS A 155 -2.46 21.91 6.83
CA LYS A 155 -3.22 21.81 5.59
C LYS A 155 -3.13 20.39 5.06
N TYR A 156 -4.26 19.83 4.61
CA TYR A 156 -4.29 18.48 4.03
C TYR A 156 -4.48 18.54 2.50
N GLU A 157 -4.27 17.42 1.82
CA GLU A 157 -4.39 17.29 0.34
C GLU A 157 -5.71 17.78 -0.27
N ASN A 158 -6.78 17.86 0.53
CA ASN A 158 -8.06 18.41 0.11
C ASN A 158 -8.13 19.95 0.19
N ASN A 159 -7.00 20.61 0.42
CA ASN A 159 -6.84 22.04 0.64
C ASN A 159 -7.57 22.60 1.87
N LYS A 160 -8.12 21.75 2.75
CA LYS A 160 -8.73 22.17 4.01
C LYS A 160 -7.70 22.25 5.13
N THR A 161 -7.95 23.16 6.06
CA THR A 161 -7.11 23.35 7.26
C THR A 161 -7.75 22.63 8.45
N TYR A 162 -6.93 21.95 9.21
CA TYR A 162 -7.31 21.23 10.42
C TYR A 162 -6.43 21.64 11.59
N GLN A 163 -6.98 21.61 12.79
CA GLN A 163 -6.22 21.75 14.03
C GLN A 163 -6.04 20.40 14.69
N LYS A 164 -4.79 20.01 14.98
CA LYS A 164 -4.49 18.79 15.72
C LYS A 164 -4.84 19.00 17.19
N ILE A 165 -5.61 18.09 17.78
CA ILE A 165 -6.08 18.21 19.16
C ILE A 165 -5.31 17.26 20.08
N LYS A 166 -5.42 15.94 19.87
CA LYS A 166 -4.75 14.92 20.69
C LYS A 166 -4.68 13.56 20.01
N LYS A 167 -3.72 12.74 20.45
CA LYS A 167 -3.60 11.36 20.02
C LYS A 167 -4.70 10.47 20.60
N ARG A 168 -5.26 9.58 19.80
CA ARG A 168 -6.20 8.52 20.15
C ARG A 168 -5.75 7.19 19.56
N ARG A 169 -5.02 6.40 20.32
CA ARG A 169 -4.38 5.15 19.85
C ARG A 169 -3.47 5.41 18.63
N LYS A 170 -3.82 4.91 17.44
CA LYS A 170 -3.08 5.09 16.17
C LYS A 170 -3.60 6.26 15.32
N ARG A 171 -4.45 7.11 15.86
CA ARG A 171 -5.03 8.25 15.15
C ARG A 171 -4.95 9.50 15.99
N TYR A 172 -4.94 10.64 15.33
CA TYR A 172 -5.09 11.94 15.96
C TYR A 172 -6.51 12.47 15.74
N LEU A 173 -7.12 12.94 16.82
CA LEU A 173 -8.32 13.75 16.75
C LEU A 173 -7.92 15.15 16.27
N CYS A 174 -8.57 15.59 15.19
CA CYS A 174 -8.39 16.90 14.61
C CYS A 174 -9.76 17.57 14.43
N VAL A 175 -9.78 18.90 14.36
CA VAL A 175 -10.99 19.68 14.10
C VAL A 175 -10.80 20.45 12.80
N GLY A 176 -11.76 20.34 11.88
CA GLY A 176 -11.79 21.14 10.65
C GLY A 176 -12.00 22.61 10.99
N MET A 177 -11.21 23.49 10.39
CA MET A 177 -11.31 24.94 10.69
C MET A 177 -12.54 25.57 10.03
N ASP A 178 -12.97 25.01 8.87
CA ASP A 178 -14.11 25.54 8.10
C ASP A 178 -15.45 25.07 8.68
N ASP A 179 -15.55 23.78 9.02
CA ASP A 179 -16.82 23.13 9.37
C ASP A 179 -16.96 22.77 10.87
N ARG A 180 -15.90 22.98 11.65
CA ARG A 180 -15.83 22.67 13.09
C ARG A 180 -16.08 21.19 13.43
N ARG A 181 -16.08 20.31 12.43
CA ARG A 181 -16.28 18.86 12.63
C ARG A 181 -15.04 18.18 13.14
N LYS A 182 -15.23 17.07 13.83
CA LYS A 182 -14.16 16.21 14.34
C LYS A 182 -13.78 15.16 13.32
N TYR A 183 -12.48 15.00 13.13
CA TYR A 183 -11.87 14.04 12.19
C TYR A 183 -10.84 13.18 12.92
N LEU A 184 -10.66 11.96 12.44
CA LEU A 184 -9.62 11.04 12.94
C LEU A 184 -8.66 10.71 11.80
N PHE A 185 -7.47 11.27 11.86
CA PHE A 185 -6.39 11.01 10.90
C PHE A 185 -5.37 10.03 11.45
N LEU A 186 -4.76 9.22 10.57
CA LEU A 186 -3.64 8.36 10.94
C LEU A 186 -2.41 9.21 11.29
N GLU A 187 -1.53 8.68 12.15
CA GLU A 187 -0.31 9.36 12.59
C GLU A 187 0.68 9.62 11.45
N ASN A 188 0.69 8.75 10.44
CA ASN A 188 1.52 8.84 9.25
C ASN A 188 0.88 9.64 8.10
N LEU A 189 -0.15 10.44 8.40
CA LEU A 189 -0.70 11.39 7.44
C LEU A 189 0.36 12.41 7.05
N ARG A 190 0.47 12.71 5.75
CA ARG A 190 1.29 13.81 5.23
C ARG A 190 0.48 15.12 5.29
N ALA A 191 1.05 16.10 5.94
CA ALA A 191 0.47 17.43 6.12
C ALA A 191 1.31 18.50 5.41
#